data_9da2e2a90466fc6f47b303448d9018b4
#
_entry.id   9da2e2a90466fc6f47b303448d9018b4
#
_cell.length_a   1.000
_cell.length_b   1.000
_cell.length_c   1.000
_cell.angle_alpha   90.00
_cell.angle_beta   90.00
_cell.angle_gamma   90.00
#
_symmetry.space_group_name_H-M   'P 1'
#
loop_
_entity.id
_entity.type
_entity.pdbx_description
1 polymer ?
#
loop_
_entity_poly.entity_id
_entity_poly.type
_entity_poly.pdbx_seq_one_letter_code
_entity_poly.pdbx_strand_id
1 'polypeptide(L)'
;MSTNSNDDLFQASHLTLLVIYTIFAIILIAESLLLGWERWAIMIIIVGISMAWFLHIRHNTPPNVRIWVYAILMMGCYFFYGIHQTSTFDLALVMAAIIMLNTMTGKKSLITLCQFTYYVTMGYELVTMILAGEQFDALLITRSILHICMV
;
A
#
# COMPACT_ATOMS: atom_id res chain seq x y z
N MET A 1 25.14 -27.36 -4.96
CA MET A 1 24.32 -26.97 -6.14
C MET A 1 22.88 -26.55 -5.77
N SER A 2 22.63 -26.16 -4.50
CA SER A 2 21.29 -25.78 -4.01
C SER A 2 21.09 -24.29 -3.74
N THR A 3 22.09 -23.45 -3.98
CA THR A 3 22.04 -22.01 -3.72
C THR A 3 21.31 -21.21 -4.79
N ASN A 4 21.18 -21.70 -6.02
CA ASN A 4 20.52 -20.97 -7.12
C ASN A 4 18.98 -20.87 -6.97
N SER A 5 18.33 -21.89 -6.41
CA SER A 5 16.86 -21.93 -6.37
C SER A 5 16.25 -20.88 -5.42
N ASN A 6 16.89 -20.60 -4.29
CA ASN A 6 16.41 -19.60 -3.35
C ASN A 6 16.65 -18.17 -3.84
N ASP A 7 17.73 -17.94 -4.55
CA ASP A 7 18.06 -16.63 -5.13
C ASP A 7 17.12 -16.29 -6.28
N ASP A 8 16.76 -17.28 -7.10
CA ASP A 8 15.81 -17.11 -8.21
C ASP A 8 14.38 -16.82 -7.70
N LEU A 9 13.92 -17.54 -6.67
CA LEU A 9 12.64 -17.28 -6.03
C LEU A 9 12.59 -15.88 -5.38
N PHE A 10 13.69 -15.48 -4.77
CA PHE A 10 13.80 -14.17 -4.14
C PHE A 10 13.82 -13.04 -5.19
N GLN A 11 14.49 -13.21 -6.31
CA GLN A 11 14.47 -12.27 -7.44
C GLN A 11 13.07 -12.19 -8.08
N ALA A 12 12.40 -13.31 -8.27
CA ALA A 12 11.04 -13.35 -8.81
C ALA A 12 10.05 -12.60 -7.90
N SER A 13 10.17 -12.75 -6.58
CA SER A 13 9.31 -12.03 -5.63
C SER A 13 9.50 -10.52 -5.67
N HIS A 14 10.73 -10.03 -5.89
CA HIS A 14 11.01 -8.60 -6.03
C HIS A 14 10.39 -7.98 -7.27
N LEU A 15 10.50 -8.67 -8.41
CA LEU A 15 9.92 -8.20 -9.66
C LEU A 15 8.40 -8.18 -9.56
N THR A 16 7.80 -9.21 -8.97
CA THR A 16 6.36 -9.29 -8.76
C THR A 16 5.85 -8.12 -7.92
N LEU A 17 6.52 -7.81 -6.79
CA LEU A 17 6.17 -6.66 -5.96
C LEU A 17 6.27 -5.34 -6.73
N LEU A 18 7.33 -5.15 -7.50
CA LEU A 18 7.53 -3.94 -8.29
C LEU A 18 6.45 -3.77 -9.36
N VAL A 19 6.10 -4.85 -10.07
CA VAL A 19 5.06 -4.84 -11.10
C VAL A 19 3.70 -4.51 -10.48
N ILE A 20 3.35 -5.14 -9.36
CA ILE A 20 2.07 -4.90 -8.69
C ILE A 20 2.01 -3.48 -8.13
N TYR A 21 3.10 -2.99 -7.50
CA TYR A 21 3.19 -1.60 -7.09
C TYR A 21 2.96 -0.64 -8.27
N THR A 22 3.58 -0.93 -9.41
CA THR A 22 3.43 -0.10 -10.62
C THR A 22 1.98 -0.09 -11.13
N ILE A 23 1.33 -1.25 -11.17
CA ILE A 23 -0.09 -1.36 -11.56
C ILE A 23 -0.97 -0.56 -10.60
N PHE A 24 -0.79 -0.74 -9.29
CA PHE A 24 -1.54 -0.02 -8.27
C PHE A 24 -1.35 1.50 -8.40
N ALA A 25 -0.12 1.95 -8.59
CA ALA A 25 0.21 3.36 -8.76
C ALA A 25 -0.39 3.96 -10.05
N ILE A 26 -0.44 3.20 -11.15
CA ILE A 26 -1.08 3.62 -12.40
C ILE A 26 -2.59 3.78 -12.21
N ILE A 27 -3.24 2.82 -11.53
CA ILE A 27 -4.67 2.90 -11.22
C ILE A 27 -4.94 4.16 -10.38
N LEU A 28 -4.12 4.40 -9.35
CA LEU A 28 -4.25 5.55 -8.48
C LEU A 28 -4.07 6.88 -9.22
N ILE A 29 -3.14 6.96 -10.18
CA ILE A 29 -2.99 8.12 -11.06
C ILE A 29 -4.26 8.32 -11.91
N ALA A 30 -4.80 7.26 -12.48
CA ALA A 30 -6.03 7.31 -13.28
C ALA A 30 -7.22 7.81 -12.45
N GLU A 31 -7.41 7.29 -11.24
CA GLU A 31 -8.45 7.74 -10.30
C GLU A 31 -8.25 9.21 -9.91
N SER A 32 -7.02 9.62 -9.59
CA SER A 32 -6.69 11.01 -9.25
C SER A 32 -7.04 11.98 -10.38
N LEU A 33 -6.83 11.58 -11.63
CA LEU A 33 -7.18 12.38 -12.80
C LEU A 33 -8.68 12.44 -13.04
N LEU A 34 -9.39 11.31 -12.86
CA LEU A 34 -10.83 11.21 -13.10
C LEU A 34 -11.66 11.90 -12.02
N LEU A 35 -11.22 11.78 -10.76
CA LEU A 35 -11.91 12.33 -9.60
C LEU A 35 -11.44 13.73 -9.23
N GLY A 36 -10.42 14.26 -9.92
CA GLY A 36 -9.93 15.60 -9.71
C GLY A 36 -9.16 15.82 -8.41
N TRP A 37 -8.51 14.75 -7.90
CA TRP A 37 -7.68 14.84 -6.70
C TRP A 37 -6.45 15.74 -6.90
N GLU A 38 -5.65 15.94 -5.86
CA GLU A 38 -4.53 16.88 -5.89
C GLU A 38 -3.48 16.50 -6.94
N ARG A 39 -3.26 17.36 -7.90
CA ARG A 39 -2.31 17.15 -9.01
C ARG A 39 -0.86 16.98 -8.56
N TRP A 40 -0.49 17.55 -7.42
CA TRP A 40 0.87 17.38 -6.86
C TRP A 40 1.15 15.93 -6.46
N ALA A 41 0.14 15.19 -6.02
CA ALA A 41 0.29 13.79 -5.64
C ALA A 41 0.64 12.90 -6.84
N ILE A 42 0.08 13.19 -8.02
CA ILE A 42 0.42 12.49 -9.26
C ILE A 42 1.93 12.59 -9.54
N MET A 43 2.51 13.76 -9.36
CA MET A 43 3.96 13.97 -9.56
C MET A 43 4.78 13.12 -8.57
N ILE A 44 4.37 13.06 -7.30
CA ILE A 44 5.04 12.24 -6.28
C ILE A 44 4.94 10.75 -6.62
N ILE A 45 3.78 10.28 -7.06
CA ILE A 45 3.58 8.88 -7.46
C ILE A 45 4.47 8.53 -8.66
N ILE A 46 4.54 9.39 -9.68
CA ILE A 46 5.40 9.19 -10.86
C ILE A 46 6.87 9.13 -10.45
N VAL A 47 7.33 10.05 -9.59
CA VAL A 47 8.71 10.03 -9.07
C VAL A 47 8.96 8.74 -8.27
N GLY A 48 8.00 8.30 -7.45
CA GLY A 48 8.09 7.05 -6.70
C GLY A 48 8.24 5.83 -7.61
N ILE A 49 7.43 5.71 -8.66
CA ILE A 49 7.54 4.63 -9.66
C ILE A 49 8.92 4.67 -10.33
N SER A 50 9.33 5.85 -10.79
CA SER A 50 10.62 6.04 -11.47
C SER A 50 11.79 5.63 -10.57
N MET A 51 11.75 6.01 -9.29
CA MET A 51 12.76 5.63 -8.30
C MET A 51 12.77 4.12 -8.05
N ALA A 52 11.60 3.49 -7.94
CA ALA A 52 11.49 2.05 -7.72
C ALA A 52 12.10 1.27 -8.91
N TRP A 53 11.78 1.64 -10.15
CA TRP A 53 12.36 1.04 -11.34
C TRP A 53 13.86 1.32 -11.47
N PHE A 54 14.32 2.52 -11.17
CA PHE A 54 15.73 2.86 -11.16
C PHE A 54 16.52 1.98 -10.18
N LEU A 55 16.00 1.77 -8.97
CA LEU A 55 16.62 0.89 -7.97
C LEU A 55 16.59 -0.59 -8.40
N HIS A 56 15.58 -0.99 -9.17
CA HIS A 56 15.52 -2.37 -9.70
C HIS A 56 16.56 -2.62 -10.78
N ILE A 57 16.73 -1.68 -11.71
CA ILE A 57 17.69 -1.79 -12.82
C ILE A 57 19.13 -1.67 -12.31
N ARG A 58 19.35 -0.83 -11.31
CA ARG A 58 20.68 -0.62 -10.73
C ARG A 58 21.00 -1.70 -9.71
N HIS A 59 21.56 -2.83 -10.15
CA HIS A 59 21.86 -4.02 -9.34
C HIS A 59 22.75 -3.81 -8.11
N ASN A 60 23.34 -2.62 -7.92
CA ASN A 60 24.22 -2.29 -6.79
C ASN A 60 23.49 -2.12 -5.45
N THR A 61 22.15 -2.03 -5.44
CA THR A 61 21.39 -1.84 -4.21
C THR A 61 21.07 -3.19 -3.57
N PRO A 62 21.32 -3.36 -2.26
CA PRO A 62 21.00 -4.59 -1.56
C PRO A 62 19.52 -4.97 -1.72
N PRO A 63 19.20 -6.25 -1.94
CA PRO A 63 17.81 -6.69 -2.15
C PRO A 63 16.87 -6.27 -1.01
N ASN A 64 17.36 -6.31 0.22
CA ASN A 64 16.60 -5.89 1.40
C ASN A 64 16.15 -4.43 1.34
N VAL A 65 17.03 -3.54 0.88
CA VAL A 65 16.72 -2.11 0.76
C VAL A 65 15.66 -1.88 -0.32
N ARG A 66 15.75 -2.58 -1.45
CA ARG A 66 14.78 -2.49 -2.54
C ARG A 66 13.37 -2.87 -2.08
N ILE A 67 13.22 -4.00 -1.37
CA ILE A 67 11.92 -4.44 -0.83
C ILE A 67 11.32 -3.37 0.09
N TRP A 68 12.13 -2.82 1.01
CA TRP A 68 11.66 -1.78 1.92
C TRP A 68 11.20 -0.52 1.17
N VAL A 69 11.95 -0.11 0.16
CA VAL A 69 11.56 1.06 -0.65
C VAL A 69 10.24 0.81 -1.37
N TYR A 70 10.06 -0.37 -1.99
CA TYR A 70 8.80 -0.70 -2.66
C TYR A 70 7.63 -0.76 -1.68
N ALA A 71 7.83 -1.35 -0.50
CA ALA A 71 6.80 -1.41 0.52
C ALA A 71 6.42 -0.02 1.04
N ILE A 72 7.39 0.85 1.33
CA ILE A 72 7.14 2.22 1.81
C ILE A 72 6.40 3.03 0.74
N LEU A 73 6.80 2.94 -0.52
CA LEU A 73 6.13 3.62 -1.63
C LEU A 73 4.69 3.13 -1.82
N MET A 74 4.48 1.81 -1.71
CA MET A 74 3.15 1.21 -1.77
C MET A 74 2.28 1.67 -0.60
N MET A 75 2.83 1.75 0.61
CA MET A 75 2.10 2.25 1.78
C MET A 75 1.77 3.74 1.64
N GLY A 76 2.66 4.55 1.08
CA GLY A 76 2.38 5.95 0.75
C GLY A 76 1.22 6.10 -0.24
N CYS A 77 1.21 5.30 -1.30
CA CYS A 77 0.10 5.26 -2.25
C CYS A 77 -1.21 4.79 -1.60
N TYR A 78 -1.15 3.77 -0.74
CA TYR A 78 -2.31 3.28 -0.01
C TYR A 78 -2.87 4.35 0.94
N PHE A 79 -2.02 5.04 1.69
CA PHE A 79 -2.45 6.13 2.56
C PHE A 79 -3.09 7.26 1.76
N PHE A 80 -2.48 7.67 0.64
CA PHE A 80 -3.06 8.68 -0.25
C PHE A 80 -4.42 8.25 -0.79
N TYR A 81 -4.56 6.99 -1.22
CA TYR A 81 -5.84 6.42 -1.60
C TYR A 81 -6.86 6.50 -0.46
N GLY A 82 -6.46 6.11 0.75
CA GLY A 82 -7.32 6.06 1.92
C GLY A 82 -7.89 7.41 2.34
N ILE A 83 -7.10 8.49 2.25
CA ILE A 83 -7.59 9.84 2.61
C ILE A 83 -8.60 10.42 1.61
N HIS A 84 -8.71 9.84 0.40
CA HIS A 84 -9.65 10.28 -0.64
C HIS A 84 -10.84 9.33 -0.83
N GLN A 85 -10.72 8.11 -0.31
CA GLN A 85 -11.76 7.10 -0.48
C GLN A 85 -12.77 7.18 0.67
N THR A 86 -14.05 7.17 0.32
CA THR A 86 -15.16 7.21 1.29
C THR A 86 -15.64 5.81 1.72
N SER A 87 -15.12 4.76 1.09
CA SER A 87 -15.52 3.37 1.34
C SER A 87 -14.49 2.65 2.20
N THR A 88 -14.79 2.46 3.49
CA THR A 88 -13.97 1.68 4.43
C THR A 88 -13.77 0.23 3.99
N PHE A 89 -14.75 -0.34 3.27
CA PHE A 89 -14.69 -1.71 2.76
C PHE A 89 -13.58 -1.86 1.72
N ASP A 90 -13.46 -0.93 0.79
CA ASP A 90 -12.45 -0.97 -0.27
C ASP A 90 -11.04 -0.84 0.32
N LEU A 91 -10.89 -0.01 1.35
CA LEU A 91 -9.62 0.14 2.08
C LEU A 91 -9.15 -1.18 2.70
N ALA A 92 -10.06 -1.91 3.38
CA ALA A 92 -9.74 -3.20 3.97
C ALA A 92 -9.35 -4.24 2.92
N LEU A 93 -10.09 -4.28 1.80
CA LEU A 93 -9.84 -5.22 0.71
C LEU A 93 -8.47 -4.97 0.05
N VAL A 94 -8.16 -3.71 -0.25
CA VAL A 94 -6.86 -3.32 -0.83
C VAL A 94 -5.72 -3.64 0.14
N MET A 95 -5.88 -3.35 1.44
CA MET A 95 -4.86 -3.69 2.42
C MET A 95 -4.66 -5.19 2.57
N ALA A 96 -5.73 -6.00 2.59
CA ALA A 96 -5.64 -7.46 2.63
C ALA A 96 -4.84 -8.01 1.42
N ALA A 97 -5.09 -7.48 0.23
CA ALA A 97 -4.32 -7.83 -0.96
C ALA A 97 -2.83 -7.45 -0.82
N ILE A 98 -2.53 -6.26 -0.31
CA ILE A 98 -1.15 -5.81 -0.08
C ILE A 98 -0.44 -6.69 0.98
N ILE A 99 -1.11 -7.05 2.07
CA ILE A 99 -0.56 -7.96 3.09
C ILE A 99 -0.27 -9.33 2.46
N MET A 100 -1.20 -9.87 1.69
CA MET A 100 -1.02 -11.16 1.00
C MET A 100 0.21 -11.14 0.10
N LEU A 101 0.45 -10.05 -0.64
CA LEU A 101 1.64 -9.87 -1.46
C LEU A 101 2.92 -9.79 -0.62
N ASN A 102 2.89 -9.06 0.49
CA ASN A 102 4.06 -8.92 1.37
C ASN A 102 4.39 -10.22 2.11
N THR A 103 3.43 -11.13 2.33
CA THR A 103 3.71 -12.47 2.89
C THR A 103 4.63 -13.29 2.00
N MET A 104 4.58 -13.09 0.66
CA MET A 104 5.47 -13.76 -0.29
C MET A 104 6.95 -13.42 -0.06
N THR A 105 7.26 -12.30 0.58
CA THR A 105 8.64 -11.93 0.93
C THR A 105 9.19 -12.64 2.16
N GLY A 106 8.35 -13.30 2.95
CA GLY A 106 8.70 -13.94 4.21
C GLY A 106 9.11 -12.96 5.34
N LYS A 107 8.96 -11.65 5.15
CA LYS A 107 9.39 -10.63 6.13
C LYS A 107 8.23 -10.16 7.00
N LYS A 108 8.20 -10.61 8.24
CA LYS A 108 7.19 -10.20 9.23
C LYS A 108 7.12 -8.67 9.43
N SER A 109 8.26 -7.97 9.36
CA SER A 109 8.32 -6.53 9.53
C SER A 109 7.57 -5.74 8.46
N LEU A 110 7.43 -6.27 7.24
CA LEU A 110 6.63 -5.66 6.19
C LEU A 110 5.13 -5.80 6.47
N ILE A 111 4.71 -6.94 7.02
CA ILE A 111 3.33 -7.15 7.44
C ILE A 111 2.98 -6.18 8.56
N THR A 112 3.87 -6.01 9.54
CA THR A 112 3.68 -5.01 10.62
C THR A 112 3.59 -3.59 10.07
N LEU A 113 4.39 -3.24 9.05
CA LEU A 113 4.28 -1.93 8.38
C LEU A 113 2.90 -1.76 7.72
N CYS A 114 2.40 -2.78 7.03
CA CYS A 114 1.07 -2.76 6.42
C CYS A 114 -0.02 -2.55 7.46
N GLN A 115 0.00 -3.32 8.55
CA GLN A 115 -0.95 -3.20 9.65
C GLN A 115 -0.90 -1.80 10.29
N PHE A 116 0.30 -1.30 10.56
CA PHE A 116 0.46 0.05 11.11
C PHE A 116 -0.13 1.11 10.18
N THR A 117 0.19 1.05 8.88
CA THR A 117 -0.36 1.99 7.88
C THR A 117 -1.89 1.90 7.81
N TYR A 118 -2.44 0.69 7.86
CA TYR A 118 -3.88 0.48 7.88
C TYR A 118 -4.55 1.17 9.08
N TYR A 119 -4.02 0.96 10.29
CA TYR A 119 -4.57 1.59 11.49
C TYR A 119 -4.45 3.12 11.46
N VAL A 120 -3.36 3.65 10.93
CA VAL A 120 -3.19 5.11 10.76
C VAL A 120 -4.24 5.65 9.78
N THR A 121 -4.45 4.97 8.64
CA THR A 121 -5.44 5.39 7.64
C THR A 121 -6.87 5.32 8.20
N MET A 122 -7.23 4.24 8.88
CA MET A 122 -8.54 4.09 9.52
C MET A 122 -8.76 5.11 10.64
N GLY A 123 -7.71 5.40 11.42
CA GLY A 123 -7.76 6.43 12.45
C GLY A 123 -7.98 7.83 11.86
N TYR A 124 -7.32 8.15 10.75
CA TYR A 124 -7.53 9.39 10.02
C TYR A 124 -8.98 9.53 9.53
N GLU A 125 -9.51 8.48 8.91
CA GLU A 125 -10.88 8.46 8.41
C GLU A 125 -11.89 8.63 9.55
N LEU A 126 -11.70 7.92 10.67
CA LEU A 126 -12.56 8.09 11.85
C LEU A 126 -12.56 9.53 12.39
N VAL A 127 -11.37 10.14 12.47
CA VAL A 127 -11.24 11.54 12.92
C VAL A 127 -11.95 12.50 11.97
N THR A 128 -11.80 12.30 10.65
CA THR A 128 -12.47 13.17 9.66
C THR A 128 -14.00 13.04 9.73
N MET A 129 -14.53 11.84 9.92
CA MET A 129 -15.97 11.61 10.13
C MET A 129 -16.49 12.32 11.39
N ILE A 130 -15.76 12.24 12.51
CA ILE A 130 -16.10 12.93 13.75
C ILE A 130 -16.14 14.46 13.53
N LEU A 131 -15.14 14.99 12.85
CA LEU A 131 -15.05 16.43 12.58
C LEU A 131 -16.13 16.92 11.59
N ALA A 132 -16.55 16.05 10.66
CA ALA A 132 -17.67 16.33 9.75
C ALA A 132 -19.04 16.30 10.43
N GLY A 133 -19.12 15.87 11.69
CA GLY A 133 -20.37 15.79 12.44
C GLY A 133 -21.29 14.65 11.98
N GLU A 134 -20.75 13.64 11.33
CA GLU A 134 -21.51 12.46 10.93
C GLU A 134 -22.01 11.72 12.18
N GLN A 135 -23.30 11.35 12.16
CA GLN A 135 -23.86 10.58 13.27
C GLN A 135 -23.27 9.16 13.27
N PHE A 136 -22.67 8.79 14.38
CA PHE A 136 -22.20 7.42 14.59
C PHE A 136 -23.40 6.48 14.71
N ASP A 137 -23.80 5.88 13.60
CA ASP A 137 -24.75 4.77 13.63
C ASP A 137 -24.05 3.50 14.16
N ALA A 138 -24.79 2.69 14.92
CA ALA A 138 -24.31 1.42 15.45
C ALA A 138 -23.72 0.51 14.35
N LEU A 139 -24.23 0.63 13.13
CA LEU A 139 -23.74 -0.11 11.96
C LEU A 139 -22.33 0.34 11.55
N LEU A 140 -22.03 1.64 11.60
CA LEU A 140 -20.72 2.21 11.27
C LEU A 140 -19.68 1.75 12.29
N ILE A 141 -20.02 1.79 13.58
CA ILE A 141 -19.15 1.34 14.68
C ILE A 141 -18.85 -0.16 14.52
N THR A 142 -19.88 -0.97 14.28
CA THR A 142 -19.70 -2.42 14.10
C THR A 142 -18.83 -2.75 12.89
N ARG A 143 -19.01 -2.06 11.77
CA ARG A 143 -18.16 -2.22 10.58
C ARG A 143 -16.71 -1.83 10.86
N SER A 144 -16.47 -0.70 11.52
CA SER A 144 -15.11 -0.26 11.86
C SER A 144 -14.40 -1.24 12.78
N ILE A 145 -15.08 -1.77 13.79
CA ILE A 145 -14.54 -2.80 14.68
C ILE A 145 -14.22 -4.08 13.89
N LEU A 146 -15.14 -4.52 13.03
CA LEU A 146 -14.95 -5.72 12.21
C LEU A 146 -13.73 -5.58 11.29
N HIS A 147 -13.56 -4.43 10.66
CA HIS A 147 -12.41 -4.14 9.79
C HIS A 147 -11.09 -4.12 10.56
N ILE A 148 -11.05 -3.55 11.77
CA ILE A 148 -9.88 -3.56 12.64
C ILE A 148 -9.50 -4.99 13.04
N CYS A 149 -10.49 -5.87 13.22
CA CYS A 149 -10.26 -7.27 13.59
C CYS A 149 -9.84 -8.16 12.41
N MET A 150 -10.14 -7.77 11.16
CA MET A 150 -9.85 -8.57 9.96
C MET A 150 -8.41 -8.41 9.43
N VAL A 151 -7.70 -7.37 9.80
CA VAL A 151 -6.34 -7.04 9.35
C VAL A 151 -5.33 -7.26 10.46
#